data_b74491c0dcd984ab2e3947ff49692b7a
#
_entry.id   b74491c0dcd984ab2e3947ff49692b7a
#
_cell.length_a   1.000
_cell.length_b   1.000
_cell.length_c   1.000
_cell.angle_alpha   90.00
_cell.angle_beta   90.00
_cell.angle_gamma   90.00
#
_symmetry.space_group_name_H-M   'P 1'
#
loop_
_entity.id
_entity.type
_entity.pdbx_description
1 polymer ?
#
loop_
_entity_poly.entity_id
_entity_poly.type
_entity_poly.pdbx_seq_one_letter_code
_entity_poly.pdbx_strand_id
1 'polypeptide(L)'
;DKNDVLSNFAILPLFHLGTFICLFSWPFKGWALNLCSDLRNFYRDLGLMHSDSIAVAPVLMESIYKDAKRGRADKLNGLWNPCGSSAMFDSEMLLGLVENGMYITQCYGMTETCGDGLVNYAQAEPHIRALGKPDGHCEYKLDETGEICIKGDCVMLGYYKDPEGTAEVIDAD
;
A
#
# COMPACT_ATOMS: atom_id res chain seq x y z
N ASP A 1 -4.90 12.83 -19.77
CA ASP A 1 -6.03 13.77 -19.82
C ASP A 1 -6.50 14.03 -18.38
N LYS A 2 -6.71 15.30 -17.99
CA LYS A 2 -7.06 15.68 -16.61
C LYS A 2 -8.46 15.23 -16.16
N ASN A 3 -9.13 14.43 -16.95
CA ASN A 3 -10.48 13.91 -16.71
C ASN A 3 -10.53 12.39 -16.52
N ASP A 4 -9.40 11.70 -16.49
CA ASP A 4 -9.39 10.26 -16.29
C ASP A 4 -9.64 9.95 -14.82
N VAL A 5 -10.74 9.28 -14.55
CA VAL A 5 -11.06 8.74 -13.23
C VAL A 5 -10.04 7.65 -12.92
N LEU A 6 -9.19 7.89 -11.96
CA LEU A 6 -8.27 6.86 -11.49
C LEU A 6 -9.04 5.70 -10.86
N SER A 7 -8.50 4.52 -10.99
CA SER A 7 -9.11 3.29 -10.46
C SER A 7 -8.12 2.46 -9.65
N ASN A 8 -8.59 1.92 -8.54
CA ASN A 8 -7.83 1.01 -7.70
C ASN A 8 -8.46 -0.38 -7.71
N PHE A 9 -7.64 -1.39 -7.75
CA PHE A 9 -8.06 -2.79 -7.64
C PHE A 9 -7.85 -3.29 -6.22
N ALA A 10 -8.93 -3.47 -5.47
CA ALA A 10 -8.88 -3.96 -4.11
C ALA A 10 -8.91 -5.48 -4.09
N ILE A 11 -7.80 -6.07 -3.66
CA ILE A 11 -7.61 -7.52 -3.60
C ILE A 11 -7.53 -8.05 -2.16
N LEU A 12 -7.14 -7.20 -1.22
CA LEU A 12 -7.12 -7.57 0.19
C LEU A 12 -8.55 -7.68 0.75
N PRO A 13 -8.79 -8.51 1.76
CA PRO A 13 -10.10 -8.62 2.38
C PRO A 13 -10.66 -7.28 2.84
N LEU A 14 -11.98 -7.11 2.80
CA LEU A 14 -12.64 -5.86 3.20
C LEU A 14 -12.42 -5.48 4.67
N PHE A 15 -12.10 -6.45 5.52
CA PHE A 15 -11.73 -6.19 6.92
C PHE A 15 -10.27 -5.78 7.09
N HIS A 16 -9.43 -5.89 6.06
CA HIS A 16 -8.07 -5.38 6.10
C HIS A 16 -8.10 -3.86 5.97
N LEU A 17 -7.39 -3.17 6.87
CA LEU A 17 -7.40 -1.70 6.96
C LEU A 17 -7.15 -1.02 5.61
N GLY A 18 -6.17 -1.48 4.84
CA GLY A 18 -5.85 -0.90 3.54
C GLY A 18 -7.03 -0.91 2.56
N THR A 19 -7.80 -1.99 2.51
CA THR A 19 -9.03 -2.04 1.68
C THR A 19 -10.17 -1.24 2.31
N PHE A 20 -10.33 -1.32 3.64
CA PHE A 20 -11.36 -0.60 4.36
C PHE A 20 -11.25 0.92 4.14
N ILE A 21 -10.04 1.48 4.25
CA ILE A 21 -9.79 2.90 3.95
C ILE A 21 -10.13 3.23 2.50
N CYS A 22 -9.77 2.37 1.55
CA CYS A 22 -10.06 2.59 0.14
C CYS A 22 -11.56 2.69 -0.14
N LEU A 23 -12.43 1.97 0.59
CA LEU A 23 -13.87 2.06 0.43
C LEU A 23 -14.42 3.49 0.65
N PHE A 24 -13.75 4.27 1.47
CA PHE A 24 -14.16 5.65 1.77
C PHE A 24 -13.34 6.66 0.98
N SER A 25 -12.02 6.55 0.99
CA SER A 25 -11.13 7.56 0.43
C SER A 25 -11.25 7.70 -1.09
N TRP A 26 -11.42 6.59 -1.82
CA TRP A 26 -11.47 6.61 -3.28
C TRP A 26 -12.75 7.23 -3.83
N PRO A 27 -13.96 6.87 -3.36
CA PRO A 27 -15.18 7.56 -3.76
C PRO A 27 -15.18 9.06 -3.45
N PHE A 28 -14.60 9.48 -2.30
CA PHE A 28 -14.46 10.90 -1.98
C PHE A 28 -13.60 11.66 -2.98
N LYS A 29 -12.61 11.00 -3.59
CA LYS A 29 -11.77 11.58 -4.65
C LYS A 29 -12.40 11.49 -6.03
N GLY A 30 -13.59 10.90 -6.17
CA GLY A 30 -14.23 10.62 -7.46
C GLY A 30 -13.54 9.51 -8.26
N TRP A 31 -12.78 8.63 -7.58
CA TRP A 31 -12.06 7.52 -8.19
C TRP A 31 -12.85 6.22 -8.10
N ALA A 32 -12.62 5.31 -9.05
CA ALA A 32 -13.26 4.01 -9.06
C ALA A 32 -12.55 3.03 -8.12
N LEU A 33 -13.33 2.19 -7.43
CA LEU A 33 -12.83 1.06 -6.66
C LEU A 33 -13.36 -0.24 -7.27
N ASN A 34 -12.47 -1.02 -7.85
CA ASN A 34 -12.74 -2.33 -8.40
C ASN A 34 -12.47 -3.41 -7.34
N LEU A 35 -13.42 -4.26 -7.06
CA LEU A 35 -13.28 -5.30 -6.05
C LEU A 35 -12.96 -6.65 -6.69
N CYS A 36 -11.89 -7.29 -6.27
CA CYS A 36 -11.59 -8.66 -6.63
C CYS A 36 -12.60 -9.62 -5.98
N SER A 37 -13.19 -10.50 -6.74
CA SER A 37 -14.17 -11.46 -6.23
C SER A 37 -13.53 -12.53 -5.34
N ASP A 38 -12.32 -12.97 -5.73
CA ASP A 38 -11.53 -13.96 -5.01
C ASP A 38 -10.08 -13.88 -5.52
N LEU A 39 -9.10 -14.07 -4.64
CA LEU A 39 -7.68 -14.04 -5.00
C LEU A 39 -7.33 -15.00 -6.15
N ARG A 40 -8.01 -16.14 -6.22
CA ARG A 40 -7.85 -17.13 -7.30
C ARG A 40 -8.31 -16.60 -8.67
N ASN A 41 -9.15 -15.57 -8.67
CA ASN A 41 -9.69 -14.93 -9.87
C ASN A 41 -8.93 -13.65 -10.25
N PHE A 42 -7.83 -13.33 -9.57
CA PHE A 42 -7.10 -12.06 -9.72
C PHE A 42 -6.93 -11.63 -11.18
N TYR A 43 -6.30 -12.44 -12.01
CA TYR A 43 -6.06 -12.08 -13.42
C TYR A 43 -7.33 -12.00 -14.26
N ARG A 44 -8.33 -12.84 -13.96
CA ARG A 44 -9.64 -12.77 -14.63
C ARG A 44 -10.33 -11.45 -14.32
N ASP A 45 -10.41 -11.11 -13.05
CA ASP A 45 -11.14 -9.93 -12.59
C ASP A 45 -10.39 -8.65 -12.99
N LEU A 46 -9.07 -8.64 -12.92
CA LEU A 46 -8.24 -7.54 -13.42
C LEU A 46 -8.39 -7.37 -14.94
N GLY A 47 -8.50 -8.46 -15.68
CA GLY A 47 -8.75 -8.45 -17.14
C GLY A 47 -10.12 -7.91 -17.54
N LEU A 48 -11.12 -8.00 -16.65
CA LEU A 48 -12.48 -7.46 -16.88
C LEU A 48 -12.60 -5.97 -16.48
N MET A 49 -11.77 -5.51 -15.56
CA MET A 49 -11.85 -4.17 -14.98
C MET A 49 -10.50 -3.49 -15.13
N HIS A 50 -10.43 -2.47 -15.99
CA HIS A 50 -9.23 -1.64 -16.05
C HIS A 50 -8.95 -1.04 -14.68
N SER A 51 -7.71 -1.14 -14.20
CA SER A 51 -7.31 -0.56 -12.94
C SER A 51 -5.90 0.01 -13.03
N ASP A 52 -5.74 1.23 -12.53
CA ASP A 52 -4.47 1.97 -12.56
C ASP A 52 -3.52 1.49 -11.47
N SER A 53 -4.06 1.20 -10.29
CA SER A 53 -3.27 0.83 -9.12
C SER A 53 -3.86 -0.35 -8.36
N ILE A 54 -3.02 -0.97 -7.55
CA ILE A 54 -3.37 -2.08 -6.66
C ILE A 54 -2.50 -2.05 -5.41
N ALA A 55 -3.11 -2.23 -4.23
CA ALA A 55 -2.34 -2.47 -3.01
C ALA A 55 -2.05 -3.97 -2.87
N VAL A 56 -0.78 -4.33 -2.72
CA VAL A 56 -0.33 -5.72 -2.74
C VAL A 56 0.64 -6.05 -1.61
N ALA A 57 0.51 -7.27 -1.11
CA ALA A 57 1.52 -7.92 -0.29
C ALA A 57 2.67 -8.49 -1.16
N PRO A 58 3.85 -8.82 -0.58
CA PRO A 58 5.02 -9.26 -1.34
C PRO A 58 4.78 -10.39 -2.34
N VAL A 59 4.00 -11.40 -1.99
CA VAL A 59 3.73 -12.56 -2.85
C VAL A 59 3.07 -12.16 -4.17
N LEU A 60 2.14 -11.21 -4.12
CA LEU A 60 1.47 -10.74 -5.33
C LEU A 60 2.36 -9.79 -6.14
N MET A 61 3.13 -8.94 -5.46
CA MET A 61 4.13 -8.10 -6.13
C MET A 61 5.13 -8.95 -6.92
N GLU A 62 5.60 -10.06 -6.34
CA GLU A 62 6.48 -11.00 -7.03
C GLU A 62 5.81 -11.64 -8.26
N SER A 63 4.52 -11.95 -8.18
CA SER A 63 3.76 -12.47 -9.33
C SER A 63 3.65 -11.45 -10.46
N ILE A 64 3.35 -10.19 -10.12
CA ILE A 64 3.31 -9.07 -11.06
C ILE A 64 4.68 -8.89 -11.72
N TYR A 65 5.76 -8.90 -10.92
CA TYR A 65 7.14 -8.80 -11.43
C TYR A 65 7.49 -9.93 -12.41
N LYS A 66 7.16 -11.17 -12.05
CA LYS A 66 7.41 -12.34 -12.92
C LYS A 66 6.67 -12.23 -14.25
N ASP A 67 5.46 -11.72 -14.26
CA ASP A 67 4.69 -11.53 -15.49
C ASP A 67 5.23 -10.34 -16.31
N ALA A 68 5.57 -9.23 -15.68
CA ALA A 68 6.21 -8.10 -16.34
C ALA A 68 7.53 -8.53 -17.03
N LYS A 69 8.42 -9.21 -16.29
CA LYS A 69 9.71 -9.71 -16.79
C LYS A 69 9.58 -10.71 -17.96
N ARG A 70 8.46 -11.44 -18.04
CA ARG A 70 8.16 -12.37 -19.13
C ARG A 70 7.46 -11.72 -20.32
N GLY A 71 7.31 -10.40 -20.32
CA GLY A 71 6.60 -9.67 -21.37
C GLY A 71 5.08 -9.96 -21.41
N ARG A 72 4.50 -10.33 -20.26
CA ARG A 72 3.07 -10.60 -20.13
C ARG A 72 2.31 -9.44 -19.50
N ALA A 73 2.74 -8.22 -19.78
CA ALA A 73 2.11 -7.01 -19.27
C ALA A 73 0.64 -6.85 -19.72
N ASP A 74 0.26 -7.52 -20.83
CA ASP A 74 -1.13 -7.62 -21.30
C ASP A 74 -2.08 -8.20 -20.24
N LYS A 75 -1.60 -9.12 -19.41
CA LYS A 75 -2.37 -9.69 -18.31
C LYS A 75 -2.70 -8.69 -17.19
N LEU A 76 -1.94 -7.63 -17.11
CA LEU A 76 -2.11 -6.60 -16.08
C LEU A 76 -3.12 -5.52 -16.48
N ASN A 77 -3.66 -5.60 -17.73
CA ASN A 77 -4.77 -4.78 -18.23
C ASN A 77 -4.66 -3.28 -17.89
N GLY A 78 -3.46 -2.72 -18.09
CA GLY A 78 -3.22 -1.31 -17.84
C GLY A 78 -2.80 -0.95 -16.41
N LEU A 79 -2.71 -1.91 -15.50
CA LEU A 79 -2.13 -1.68 -14.16
C LEU A 79 -0.70 -1.14 -14.29
N TRP A 80 -0.49 0.06 -13.79
CA TRP A 80 0.82 0.73 -13.89
C TRP A 80 1.40 1.13 -12.53
N ASN A 81 0.59 1.18 -11.45
CA ASN A 81 1.02 1.58 -10.11
C ASN A 81 0.69 0.48 -9.08
N PRO A 82 1.53 -0.55 -8.92
CA PRO A 82 1.44 -1.43 -7.78
C PRO A 82 1.99 -0.74 -6.53
N CYS A 83 1.17 -0.71 -5.47
CA CYS A 83 1.51 -0.16 -4.17
C CYS A 83 1.86 -1.30 -3.22
N GLY A 84 3.11 -1.37 -2.81
CA GLY A 84 3.59 -2.36 -1.86
C GLY A 84 3.35 -1.93 -0.41
N SER A 85 2.81 -2.84 0.41
CA SER A 85 2.61 -2.61 1.83
C SER A 85 2.76 -3.89 2.65
N SER A 86 2.66 -3.79 3.96
CA SER A 86 2.65 -4.90 4.93
C SER A 86 3.99 -5.59 5.18
N ALA A 87 5.02 -5.42 4.36
CA ALA A 87 6.37 -5.90 4.60
C ALA A 87 7.37 -5.20 3.69
N MET A 88 8.66 -5.40 3.93
CA MET A 88 9.72 -4.91 3.04
C MET A 88 9.75 -5.71 1.75
N PHE A 89 10.07 -5.03 0.67
CA PHE A 89 10.18 -5.60 -0.66
C PHE A 89 11.65 -5.68 -1.08
N ASP A 90 11.97 -6.70 -1.86
CA ASP A 90 13.27 -6.83 -2.48
C ASP A 90 13.52 -5.70 -3.48
N SER A 91 14.64 -5.00 -3.34
CA SER A 91 14.95 -3.83 -4.17
C SER A 91 15.24 -4.17 -5.64
N GLU A 92 15.80 -5.35 -5.93
CA GLU A 92 16.01 -5.79 -7.31
C GLU A 92 14.68 -6.03 -8.01
N MET A 93 13.71 -6.60 -7.29
CA MET A 93 12.36 -6.78 -7.78
C MET A 93 11.68 -5.43 -8.06
N LEU A 94 11.77 -4.46 -7.16
CA LEU A 94 11.19 -3.13 -7.34
C LEU A 94 11.81 -2.40 -8.52
N LEU A 95 13.14 -2.40 -8.63
CA LEU A 95 13.85 -1.82 -9.78
C LEU A 95 13.46 -2.50 -11.09
N GLY A 96 13.36 -3.82 -11.08
CA GLY A 96 12.93 -4.55 -12.26
C GLY A 96 11.49 -4.24 -12.68
N LEU A 97 10.58 -3.92 -11.75
CA LEU A 97 9.24 -3.42 -12.09
C LEU A 97 9.31 -2.04 -12.73
N VAL A 98 10.14 -1.13 -12.18
CA VAL A 98 10.36 0.21 -12.75
C VAL A 98 10.95 0.12 -14.18
N GLU A 99 11.92 -0.75 -14.40
CA GLU A 99 12.50 -1.00 -15.73
C GLU A 99 11.47 -1.53 -16.75
N ASN A 100 10.43 -2.21 -16.27
CA ASN A 100 9.29 -2.66 -17.07
C ASN A 100 8.15 -1.60 -17.15
N GLY A 101 8.42 -0.35 -16.81
CA GLY A 101 7.52 0.79 -17.01
C GLY A 101 6.48 0.98 -15.91
N MET A 102 6.60 0.31 -14.75
CA MET A 102 5.71 0.50 -13.63
C MET A 102 6.20 1.63 -12.71
N TYR A 103 5.26 2.32 -12.11
CA TYR A 103 5.51 3.31 -11.07
C TYR A 103 5.25 2.68 -9.70
N ILE A 104 6.28 2.50 -8.89
CA ILE A 104 6.16 1.80 -7.61
C ILE A 104 5.86 2.80 -6.50
N THR A 105 4.86 2.49 -5.71
CA THR A 105 4.60 3.14 -4.43
C THR A 105 4.81 2.13 -3.31
N GLN A 106 5.48 2.52 -2.25
CA GLN A 106 5.64 1.70 -1.05
C GLN A 106 5.04 2.44 0.14
N CYS A 107 4.27 1.73 0.96
CA CYS A 107 3.64 2.30 2.14
C CYS A 107 4.04 1.51 3.39
N TYR A 108 4.46 2.22 4.42
CA TYR A 108 4.61 1.71 5.78
C TYR A 108 3.50 2.31 6.63
N GLY A 109 2.81 1.50 7.39
CA GLY A 109 1.76 1.89 8.31
C GLY A 109 1.18 0.66 9.00
N MET A 110 0.37 0.88 9.98
CA MET A 110 -0.24 -0.18 10.77
C MET A 110 -1.71 0.14 11.10
N THR A 111 -2.41 -0.86 11.61
CA THR A 111 -3.82 -0.70 12.01
C THR A 111 -3.96 0.29 13.16
N GLU A 112 -3.00 0.28 14.06
CA GLU A 112 -2.90 1.13 15.25
C GLU A 112 -2.75 2.62 14.92
N THR A 113 -2.33 2.95 13.71
CA THR A 113 -2.24 4.33 13.20
C THR A 113 -3.25 4.63 12.08
N CYS A 114 -4.34 3.87 12.01
CA CYS A 114 -5.37 4.00 10.97
C CYS A 114 -4.82 3.98 9.55
N GLY A 115 -3.66 3.34 9.34
CA GLY A 115 -2.98 3.28 8.05
C GLY A 115 -2.15 4.53 7.70
N ASP A 116 -2.13 5.54 8.53
CA ASP A 116 -1.19 6.66 8.40
C ASP A 116 0.23 6.15 8.67
N GLY A 117 1.19 6.66 7.91
CA GLY A 117 2.55 6.15 7.96
C GLY A 117 3.51 6.90 7.04
N LEU A 118 4.45 6.13 6.51
CA LEU A 118 5.46 6.65 5.59
C LEU A 118 5.18 6.16 4.17
N VAL A 119 5.37 7.03 3.20
CA VAL A 119 5.20 6.68 1.78
C VAL A 119 6.48 6.97 1.01
N ASN A 120 6.88 6.00 0.20
CA ASN A 120 8.03 6.08 -0.67
C ASN A 120 7.58 6.05 -2.14
N TYR A 121 7.87 7.12 -2.84
CA TYR A 121 7.65 7.30 -4.29
C TYR A 121 8.94 7.19 -5.11
N ALA A 122 10.07 6.82 -4.48
CA ALA A 122 11.35 6.73 -5.18
C ALA A 122 11.35 5.56 -6.17
N GLN A 123 11.84 5.83 -7.38
CA GLN A 123 11.92 4.86 -8.47
C GLN A 123 13.36 4.41 -8.76
N ALA A 124 14.32 4.80 -7.92
CA ALA A 124 15.74 4.53 -8.13
C ALA A 124 16.52 4.43 -6.81
N GLU A 125 17.67 3.80 -6.89
CA GLU A 125 18.65 3.78 -5.80
C GLU A 125 19.19 5.17 -5.46
N PRO A 126 19.58 5.41 -4.21
CA PRO A 126 19.47 4.49 -3.05
C PRO A 126 18.10 4.55 -2.37
N HIS A 127 17.24 5.46 -2.78
CA HIS A 127 16.02 5.81 -2.04
C HIS A 127 14.89 4.80 -2.19
N ILE A 128 14.92 3.94 -3.21
CA ILE A 128 13.90 2.90 -3.39
C ILE A 128 13.87 1.89 -2.22
N ARG A 129 14.96 1.82 -1.43
CA ARG A 129 15.07 0.96 -0.25
C ARG A 129 14.53 1.59 1.04
N ALA A 130 14.23 2.88 1.01
CA ALA A 130 13.76 3.60 2.20
C ALA A 130 12.28 3.30 2.47
N LEU A 131 11.85 3.48 3.71
CA LEU A 131 10.42 3.45 4.06
C LEU A 131 9.67 4.66 3.49
N GLY A 132 10.38 5.74 3.17
CA GLY A 132 9.79 6.96 2.61
C GLY A 132 9.77 8.11 3.59
N LYS A 133 8.75 8.96 3.42
CA LYS A 133 8.54 10.16 4.24
C LYS A 133 7.13 10.14 4.80
N PRO A 134 6.88 10.86 5.92
CA PRO A 134 5.52 11.08 6.40
C PRO A 134 4.60 11.61 5.29
N ASP A 135 3.44 11.00 5.12
CA ASP A 135 2.44 11.37 4.11
C ASP A 135 1.09 11.74 4.75
N GLY A 136 1.04 11.79 6.05
CA GLY A 136 -0.15 12.09 6.82
C GLY A 136 -0.02 13.33 7.69
N HIS A 137 -0.95 13.45 8.63
CA HIS A 137 -1.03 14.57 9.57
C HIS A 137 -0.38 14.26 10.93
N CYS A 138 0.23 13.07 11.07
CA CYS A 138 0.88 12.64 12.29
C CYS A 138 2.33 13.11 12.36
N GLU A 139 2.81 13.26 13.58
CA GLU A 139 4.21 13.54 13.89
C GLU A 139 4.99 12.23 14.03
N TYR A 140 6.24 12.24 13.59
CA TYR A 140 7.11 11.07 13.59
C TYR A 140 8.45 11.40 14.22
N LYS A 141 8.92 10.53 15.09
CA LYS A 141 10.28 10.56 15.61
C LYS A 141 10.88 9.18 15.68
N LEU A 142 12.19 9.09 15.66
CA LEU A 142 12.91 7.89 16.10
C LEU A 142 13.30 8.07 17.56
N ASP A 143 13.06 7.07 18.36
CA ASP A 143 13.57 7.04 19.72
C ASP A 143 15.08 6.67 19.76
N GLU A 144 15.63 6.55 20.96
CA GLU A 144 17.04 6.23 21.17
C GLU A 144 17.41 4.81 20.71
N THR A 145 16.43 3.91 20.58
CA THR A 145 16.59 2.53 20.08
C THR A 145 16.46 2.43 18.58
N GLY A 146 15.97 3.47 17.92
CA GLY A 146 15.64 3.51 16.49
C GLY A 146 14.21 3.08 16.19
N GLU A 147 13.35 2.97 17.19
CA GLU A 147 11.92 2.72 17.01
C GLU A 147 11.20 3.93 16.44
N ILE A 148 10.27 3.69 15.51
CA ILE A 148 9.44 4.75 14.93
C ILE A 148 8.28 5.03 15.87
N CYS A 149 8.31 6.19 16.52
CA CYS A 149 7.20 6.68 17.33
C CYS A 149 6.30 7.59 16.49
N ILE A 150 5.00 7.43 16.64
CA ILE A 150 3.97 8.16 15.87
C ILE A 150 3.01 8.84 16.85
N LYS A 151 2.74 10.14 16.64
CA LYS A 151 1.82 10.93 17.47
C LYS A 151 0.83 11.69 16.59
N GLY A 152 -0.44 11.68 16.96
CA GLY A 152 -1.48 12.44 16.28
C GLY A 152 -2.85 11.75 16.31
N ASP A 153 -3.81 12.37 15.64
CA ASP A 153 -5.20 11.90 15.58
C ASP A 153 -5.37 10.57 14.84
N CYS A 154 -4.34 10.10 14.14
CA CYS A 154 -4.31 8.81 13.49
C CYS A 154 -4.11 7.64 14.46
N VAL A 155 -3.55 7.90 15.64
CA VAL A 155 -3.24 6.85 16.63
C VAL A 155 -4.54 6.34 17.26
N MET A 156 -4.68 5.02 17.33
CA MET A 156 -5.84 4.36 17.92
C MET A 156 -6.06 4.77 19.38
N LEU A 157 -7.28 4.61 19.88
CA LEU A 157 -7.60 4.83 21.31
C LEU A 157 -7.07 3.70 22.20
N GLY A 158 -6.77 2.55 21.64
CA GLY A 158 -6.26 1.37 22.33
C GLY A 158 -6.88 0.06 21.83
N TYR A 159 -6.37 -1.03 22.32
CA TYR A 159 -6.92 -2.36 22.05
C TYR A 159 -8.19 -2.61 22.85
N TYR A 160 -9.21 -3.17 22.20
CA TYR A 160 -10.51 -3.39 22.82
C TYR A 160 -10.43 -4.38 23.98
N LYS A 161 -10.80 -3.93 25.19
CA LYS A 161 -10.75 -4.69 26.44
C LYS A 161 -9.37 -5.22 26.83
N ASP A 162 -8.31 -4.59 26.32
CA ASP A 162 -6.92 -4.93 26.64
C ASP A 162 -6.14 -3.65 27.02
N PRO A 163 -6.32 -3.16 28.26
CA PRO A 163 -5.61 -1.98 28.73
C PRO A 163 -4.12 -2.24 28.95
N GLU A 164 -3.71 -3.47 29.26
CA GLU A 164 -2.30 -3.84 29.46
C GLU A 164 -1.56 -3.79 28.13
N GLY A 165 -2.07 -4.47 27.10
CA GLY A 165 -1.46 -4.41 25.76
C GLY A 165 -1.51 -3.00 25.16
N THR A 166 -2.52 -2.20 25.50
CA THR A 166 -2.57 -0.78 25.09
C THR A 166 -1.43 0.02 25.71
N ALA A 167 -1.17 -0.15 27.00
CA ALA A 167 -0.11 0.57 27.70
C ALA A 167 1.31 0.17 27.28
N GLU A 168 1.48 -0.99 26.61
CA GLU A 168 2.76 -1.39 26.04
C GLU A 168 3.12 -0.64 24.75
N VAL A 169 2.12 -0.09 24.04
CA VAL A 169 2.32 0.52 22.71
C VAL A 169 1.92 1.97 22.62
N ILE A 170 1.17 2.50 23.59
CA ILE A 170 0.76 3.90 23.66
C ILE A 170 1.28 4.47 24.99
N ASP A 171 2.18 5.42 24.91
CA ASP A 171 2.66 6.19 26.07
C ASP A 171 1.73 7.38 26.39
N ALA A 172 2.02 8.09 27.47
CA ALA A 172 1.18 9.19 27.97
C ALA A 172 1.45 10.53 27.24
N ASP A 173 2.46 10.58 26.38
CA ASP A 173 2.91 11.78 25.65
C ASP A 173 2.37 11.79 24.21
#